data_9d7691edb6080e8fccc9b530079bfb62
#
_entry.id   9d7691edb6080e8fccc9b530079bfb62
#
_cell.length_a   1.000
_cell.length_b   1.000
_cell.length_c   1.000
_cell.angle_alpha   90.00
_cell.angle_beta   90.00
_cell.angle_gamma   90.00
#
_symmetry.space_group_name_H-M   'P 1'
#
loop_
_entity.id
_entity.type
_entity.pdbx_description
1 polymer ?
#
loop_
_entity_poly.entity_id
_entity_poly.type
_entity_poly.pdbx_seq_one_letter_code
_entity_poly.pdbx_strand_id
1 'polypeptide(L)' 'MLVKISDIKIKKRVRKDLGDLEGLKDSLKLYGLLNPITINSKYELVAGERRLNAAKELGWEKINANILDES' A
#
# COMPACT_ATOMS: atom_id res chain seq x y z
N MET A 1 -2.27 -5.84 -10.63
CA MET A 1 -1.33 -5.02 -11.42
C MET A 1 -0.21 -4.53 -10.52
N LEU A 2 1.02 -4.72 -10.95
CA LEU A 2 2.18 -4.25 -10.17
C LEU A 2 2.45 -2.79 -10.49
N VAL A 3 2.58 -1.98 -9.44
CA VAL A 3 2.92 -0.57 -9.60
C VAL A 3 4.10 -0.24 -8.70
N LYS A 4 4.87 0.75 -9.10
CA LYS A 4 5.98 1.21 -8.27
C LYS A 4 5.44 1.96 -7.06
N ILE A 5 5.93 1.59 -5.89
CA ILE A 5 5.48 2.25 -4.65
C ILE A 5 5.77 3.75 -4.70
N SER A 6 6.90 4.13 -5.32
CA SER A 6 7.27 5.54 -5.44
C SER A 6 6.30 6.34 -6.32
N ASP A 7 5.54 5.68 -7.17
CA ASP A 7 4.56 6.35 -8.02
C ASP A 7 3.22 6.57 -7.33
N ILE A 8 3.00 5.90 -6.20
CA ILE A 8 1.74 5.99 -5.50
C ILE A 8 1.70 7.25 -4.66
N LYS A 9 0.66 8.05 -4.84
CA LYS A 9 0.46 9.28 -4.10
C LYS A 9 -0.43 9.03 -2.91
N ILE A 10 0.03 9.43 -1.74
CA ILE A 10 -0.76 9.31 -0.53
C ILE A 10 -1.32 10.69 -0.22
N LYS A 11 -2.63 10.78 -0.16
CA LYS A 11 -3.28 12.04 0.18
C LYS A 11 -2.90 12.43 1.61
N LYS A 12 -2.80 13.71 1.85
CA LYS A 12 -2.48 14.22 3.17
C LYS A 12 -3.47 13.67 4.19
N ARG A 13 -2.93 13.10 5.24
CA ARG A 13 -3.75 12.53 6.30
C ARG A 13 -3.48 13.22 7.62
N VAL A 14 -4.53 13.39 8.37
CA VAL A 14 -4.44 13.95 9.73
C VAL A 14 -3.88 12.89 10.68
N ARG A 15 -4.31 11.67 10.50
CA ARG A 15 -3.92 10.56 11.35
C ARG A 15 -2.54 10.05 11.00
N LYS A 16 -1.66 9.99 11.99
CA LYS A 16 -0.31 9.51 11.77
C LYS A 16 -0.09 8.11 12.34
N ASP A 17 -0.93 7.70 13.26
CA ASP A 17 -0.80 6.40 13.89
C ASP A 17 -1.43 5.33 13.01
N LEU A 18 -0.60 4.50 12.43
CA LEU A 18 -1.05 3.41 11.58
C LEU A 18 -1.19 2.10 12.35
N GLY A 19 -0.95 2.15 13.65
CA GLY A 19 -0.99 0.97 14.49
C GLY A 19 0.27 0.13 14.36
N ASP A 20 0.18 -1.11 14.80
CA ASP A 20 1.31 -2.03 14.78
C ASP A 20 1.52 -2.61 13.38
N LEU A 21 2.61 -2.25 12.75
CA LEU A 21 2.95 -2.76 11.43
C LEU A 21 3.83 -4.02 11.49
N GLU A 22 4.33 -4.37 12.66
CA GLU A 22 5.26 -5.50 12.78
C GLU A 22 4.63 -6.82 12.36
N GLY A 23 3.43 -7.10 12.87
CA GLY A 23 2.72 -8.31 12.47
C GLY A 23 2.40 -8.32 10.99
N LEU A 24 2.03 -7.16 10.46
CA LEU A 24 1.72 -7.04 9.04
C LEU A 24 2.97 -7.22 8.19
N LYS A 25 4.11 -6.66 8.62
CA LYS A 25 5.37 -6.85 7.92
C LYS A 25 5.78 -8.32 7.90
N ASP A 26 5.63 -8.99 9.04
CA ASP A 26 5.93 -10.42 9.12
C ASP A 26 5.07 -11.23 8.15
N SER A 27 3.79 -10.90 8.09
CA SER A 27 2.86 -11.55 7.16
C SER A 27 3.29 -11.34 5.73
N LEU A 28 3.69 -10.11 5.38
CA LEU A 28 4.16 -9.83 4.02
C LEU A 28 5.44 -10.57 3.68
N LYS A 29 6.33 -10.73 4.65
CA LYS A 29 7.56 -11.49 4.43
C LYS A 29 7.28 -12.96 4.17
N LEU A 30 6.35 -13.54 4.92
CA LEU A 30 6.08 -14.97 4.85
C LEU A 30 5.20 -15.34 3.67
N TYR A 31 4.18 -14.55 3.40
CA TYR A 31 3.14 -14.93 2.45
C TYR A 31 3.03 -13.98 1.27
N GLY A 32 3.79 -12.90 1.28
CA GLY A 32 3.64 -11.87 0.27
C GLY A 32 2.37 -11.07 0.49
N LEU A 33 1.99 -10.29 -0.51
CA LEU A 33 0.80 -9.45 -0.43
C LEU A 33 -0.43 -10.27 -0.82
N LEU A 34 -1.18 -10.70 0.17
CA LEU A 34 -2.36 -11.54 -0.05
C LEU A 34 -3.51 -10.76 -0.69
N ASN A 35 -3.66 -9.49 -0.31
CA ASN A 35 -4.69 -8.64 -0.87
C ASN A 35 -4.04 -7.40 -1.44
N PRO A 36 -4.35 -7.02 -2.70
CA PRO A 36 -3.75 -5.83 -3.27
C PRO A 36 -4.29 -4.57 -2.61
N ILE A 37 -3.48 -3.51 -2.66
CA ILE A 37 -3.97 -2.19 -2.27
C ILE A 37 -4.87 -1.66 -3.38
N THR A 38 -5.57 -0.56 -3.12
CA THR A 38 -6.42 0.06 -4.12
C THR A 38 -5.95 1.49 -4.37
N ILE A 39 -5.76 1.81 -5.64
CA ILE A 39 -5.42 3.17 -6.07
C ILE A 39 -6.42 3.60 -7.13
N ASN A 40 -6.46 4.89 -7.42
CA ASN A 40 -7.30 5.38 -8.52
C ASN A 40 -6.46 5.56 -9.79
N SER A 41 -7.09 6.03 -10.85
CA SER A 41 -6.40 6.21 -12.15
C SER A 41 -5.29 7.24 -12.09
N LYS A 42 -5.29 8.09 -11.08
CA LYS A 42 -4.24 9.09 -10.88
C LYS A 42 -3.14 8.60 -9.95
N TYR A 43 -3.15 7.32 -9.62
CA TYR A 43 -2.19 6.70 -8.71
C TYR A 43 -2.27 7.24 -7.29
N GLU A 44 -3.44 7.72 -6.90
CA GLU A 44 -3.68 8.11 -5.52
C GLU A 44 -4.17 6.92 -4.73
N LEU A 45 -3.66 6.76 -3.51
CA LEU A 45 -4.04 5.64 -2.66
C LEU A 45 -5.49 5.81 -2.20
N VAL A 46 -6.32 4.80 -2.45
CA VAL A 46 -7.70 4.76 -2.00
C VAL A 46 -7.83 3.92 -0.74
N ALA A 47 -7.20 2.76 -0.71
CA ALA A 47 -7.26 1.86 0.45
C ALA A 47 -5.99 1.02 0.53
N GLY A 48 -5.67 0.58 1.74
CA GLY A 48 -4.51 -0.28 1.96
C GLY A 48 -3.28 0.47 2.44
N GLU A 49 -3.45 1.59 3.11
CA GLU A 49 -2.33 2.41 3.58
C GLU A 49 -1.38 1.64 4.49
N ARG A 50 -1.91 0.84 5.40
CA ARG A 50 -1.08 0.06 6.31
C ARG A 50 -0.22 -0.94 5.55
N ARG A 51 -0.81 -1.62 4.57
CA ARG A 51 -0.08 -2.57 3.74
C ARG A 51 1.00 -1.86 2.93
N LEU A 52 0.67 -0.71 2.37
CA LEU A 52 1.64 0.07 1.61
C LEU A 52 2.81 0.49 2.49
N ASN A 53 2.54 0.98 3.69
CA ASN A 53 3.60 1.42 4.59
C ASN A 53 4.45 0.24 5.06
N ALA A 54 3.84 -0.90 5.34
CA ALA A 54 4.59 -2.10 5.71
C ALA A 54 5.52 -2.54 4.57
N ALA A 55 5.03 -2.51 3.34
CA ALA A 55 5.85 -2.86 2.18
C ALA A 55 7.01 -1.87 2.01
N LYS A 56 6.76 -0.59 2.22
CA LYS A 56 7.82 0.43 2.16
C LYS A 56 8.90 0.15 3.19
N GLU A 57 8.50 -0.19 4.41
CA GLU A 57 9.47 -0.48 5.47
C GLU A 57 10.26 -1.74 5.19
N LEU A 58 9.68 -2.68 4.45
CA LEU A 58 10.40 -3.87 4.03
C LEU A 58 11.33 -3.64 2.84
N GLY A 59 11.27 -2.46 2.25
CA GLY A 59 12.12 -2.12 1.11
C GLY A 59 11.58 -2.59 -0.23
N TRP A 60 10.31 -2.88 -0.33
CA TRP A 60 9.72 -3.28 -1.61
C TRP A 60 9.71 -2.11 -2.58
N GLU A 61 10.04 -2.39 -3.83
CA GLU A 61 9.98 -1.37 -4.88
C GLU A 61 8.61 -1.31 -5.51
N LYS A 62 7.93 -2.44 -5.62
CA LYS A 62 6.64 -2.54 -6.30
C LYS A 62 5.65 -3.25 -5.41
N ILE A 63 4.37 -2.98 -5.66
CA ILE A 63 3.31 -3.60 -4.90
C ILE A 63 2.13 -3.86 -5.84
N ASN A 64 1.41 -4.93 -5.57
CA ASN A 64 0.23 -5.25 -6.36
C ASN A 64 -0.92 -4.34 -5.97
N ALA A 65 -1.59 -3.78 -6.96
CA ALA A 65 -2.66 -2.81 -6.72
C ALA A 65 -3.81 -3.02 -7.70
N ASN A 66 -5.01 -2.77 -7.22
CA ASN A 66 -6.20 -2.67 -8.07
C ASN A 66 -6.47 -1.20 -8.35
N ILE A 67 -6.94 -0.91 -9.55
CA ILE A 67 -7.33 0.45 -9.91
C ILE A 67 -8.83 0.57 -9.78
N LEU A 68 -9.25 1.50 -8.92
CA LEU A 68 -10.65 1.85 -8.75
C LEU A 68 -10.89 3.13 -9.54
N ASP A 69 -11.69 3.00 -10.60
CA ASP A 69 -11.99 4.14 -11.44
C ASP A 69 -13.18 4.88 -10.84
N GLU A 70 -12.90 6.03 -10.28
CA GLU A 70 -13.93 6.89 -9.72
C GLU A 70 -14.38 7.88 -10.79
N SER A 71 -15.59 7.71 -11.22
CA SER A 71 -16.17 8.65 -12.18
C SER A 71 -16.77 9.87 -11.48
#